data_9fa4291d2b0d67f66989531a8f4dfdd7
#
_entry.id   9fa4291d2b0d67f66989531a8f4dfdd7
#
_cell.length_a   1.000
_cell.length_b   1.000
_cell.length_c   1.000
_cell.angle_alpha   90.00
_cell.angle_beta   90.00
_cell.angle_gamma   90.00
#
_symmetry.space_group_name_H-M   'P 1'
#
loop_
_entity.id
_entity.type
_entity.pdbx_description
1 polymer ?
#
loop_
_entity_poly.entity_id
_entity_poly.type
_entity_poly.pdbx_seq_one_letter_code
_entity_poly.pdbx_strand_id
1 'polypeptide(L)'
;MKEGRRKIILILVLAIVILFALNLVMGSVRIPIDDVVTILMGDDNAKPSWRFIILESRLPQAITAILCGGALAVSGLMLQTAFRNPLAGPSIFGINSGAGLGVALVMLLLGGSISAGSVSLSGFVAILAAAFVGAMTVMALIFFFSTLVRNNVMLLIIGIMIGYISNSAISLLNFFATDEGVKSYMVWGMGSFGGVSMQTMPVFATVTVAGLIGALLLIKPLNALMLGDQYAENLGINILRTRNRLLIVTGILTAITTAFCGPVAFIGLAVPHIARLLLNTDNHRVLLPATILCGALIALVCNLVCFLPGENGVIPLNAVTPVMGAPVIIYVIMKNKR
;
A
#
# COMPACT_ATOMS: atom_id res chain seq x y z
N MET A 1 11.82 -24.43 -10.74
CA MET A 1 10.42 -23.97 -10.62
C MET A 1 9.58 -24.89 -11.50
N LYS A 2 8.46 -25.45 -11.00
CA LYS A 2 7.60 -26.30 -11.85
C LYS A 2 7.07 -25.49 -13.02
N GLU A 3 7.00 -26.08 -14.22
CA GLU A 3 6.62 -25.41 -15.48
C GLU A 3 5.31 -24.60 -15.38
N GLY A 4 4.30 -25.15 -14.70
CA GLY A 4 3.04 -24.47 -14.48
C GLY A 4 3.16 -23.13 -13.72
N ARG A 5 4.06 -23.02 -12.73
CA ARG A 5 4.28 -21.77 -11.99
C ARG A 5 4.95 -20.70 -12.84
N ARG A 6 5.82 -21.09 -13.76
CA ARG A 6 6.44 -20.16 -14.72
C ARG A 6 5.41 -19.60 -15.67
N LYS A 7 4.48 -20.44 -16.16
CA LYS A 7 3.36 -20.00 -17.02
C LYS A 7 2.47 -18.99 -16.29
N ILE A 8 2.14 -19.22 -15.01
CA ILE A 8 1.32 -18.30 -14.21
C ILE A 8 2.03 -16.93 -14.06
N ILE A 9 3.33 -16.90 -13.77
CA ILE A 9 4.09 -15.65 -13.65
C ILE A 9 4.11 -14.89 -14.98
N LEU A 10 4.29 -15.57 -16.10
CA LEU A 10 4.24 -14.95 -17.43
C LEU A 10 2.87 -14.35 -17.73
N ILE A 11 1.78 -15.07 -17.39
CA ILE A 11 0.41 -14.57 -17.53
C ILE A 11 0.19 -13.33 -16.68
N LEU A 12 0.67 -13.31 -15.42
CA LEU A 12 0.57 -12.13 -14.55
C LEU A 12 1.30 -10.92 -15.14
N VAL A 13 2.51 -11.11 -15.64
CA VAL A 13 3.28 -10.02 -16.29
C VAL A 13 2.55 -9.50 -17.52
N LEU A 14 2.07 -10.38 -18.39
CA LEU A 14 1.30 -9.99 -19.58
C LEU A 14 0.03 -9.22 -19.19
N ALA A 15 -0.71 -9.71 -18.18
CA ALA A 15 -1.90 -9.05 -17.69
C ALA A 15 -1.59 -7.66 -17.11
N ILE A 16 -0.47 -7.48 -16.39
CA ILE A 16 -0.03 -6.17 -15.88
C ILE A 16 0.25 -5.21 -17.04
N VAL A 17 0.95 -5.67 -18.09
CA VAL A 17 1.24 -4.83 -19.28
C VAL A 17 -0.06 -4.38 -19.95
N ILE A 18 -1.01 -5.30 -20.15
CA ILE A 18 -2.32 -4.98 -20.74
C ILE A 18 -3.08 -4.00 -19.85
N LEU A 19 -3.17 -4.25 -18.54
CA LEU A 19 -3.87 -3.37 -17.61
C LEU A 19 -3.18 -2.00 -17.48
N PHE A 20 -1.86 -1.94 -17.54
CA PHE A 20 -1.12 -0.68 -17.56
C PHE A 20 -1.49 0.15 -18.80
N ALA A 21 -1.47 -0.46 -19.99
CA ALA A 21 -1.90 0.18 -21.23
C ALA A 21 -3.37 0.66 -21.13
N LEU A 22 -4.26 -0.16 -20.59
CA LEU A 22 -5.66 0.23 -20.37
C LEU A 22 -5.79 1.42 -19.41
N ASN A 23 -4.98 1.49 -18.36
CA ASN A 23 -4.96 2.64 -17.43
C ASN A 23 -4.49 3.94 -18.10
N LEU A 24 -3.67 3.87 -19.16
CA LEU A 24 -3.27 5.05 -19.92
C LEU A 24 -4.37 5.51 -20.89
N VAL A 25 -5.15 4.58 -21.44
CA VAL A 25 -6.24 4.87 -22.38
C VAL A 25 -7.52 5.28 -21.65
N MET A 26 -7.91 4.53 -20.60
CA MET A 26 -9.15 4.76 -19.85
C MET A 26 -8.97 5.84 -18.78
N GLY A 27 -10.00 6.68 -18.60
CA GLY A 27 -10.02 7.73 -17.57
C GLY A 27 -11.28 8.56 -17.72
N SER A 28 -11.45 9.59 -16.87
CA SER A 28 -12.61 10.51 -16.89
C SER A 28 -12.74 11.29 -18.20
N VAL A 29 -11.64 11.54 -18.91
CA VAL A 29 -11.63 12.20 -20.22
C VAL A 29 -11.34 11.16 -21.30
N ARG A 30 -12.17 11.08 -22.35
CA ARG A 30 -11.95 10.18 -23.47
C ARG A 30 -10.88 10.76 -24.40
N ILE A 31 -9.78 10.05 -24.55
CA ILE A 31 -8.67 10.39 -25.48
C ILE A 31 -8.56 9.24 -26.47
N PRO A 32 -8.53 9.50 -27.79
CA PRO A 32 -8.34 8.46 -28.81
C PRO A 32 -7.03 7.70 -28.59
N ILE A 33 -7.05 6.40 -28.89
CA ILE A 33 -5.88 5.52 -28.67
C ILE A 33 -4.67 6.00 -29.50
N ASP A 34 -4.90 6.45 -30.71
CA ASP A 34 -3.85 6.96 -31.61
C ASP A 34 -3.13 8.16 -30.98
N ASP A 35 -3.89 9.10 -30.36
CA ASP A 35 -3.31 10.23 -29.64
C ASP A 35 -2.55 9.81 -28.38
N VAL A 36 -3.02 8.78 -27.66
CA VAL A 36 -2.27 8.24 -26.51
C VAL A 36 -0.93 7.68 -26.96
N VAL A 37 -0.90 6.92 -28.05
CA VAL A 37 0.34 6.31 -28.60
C VAL A 37 1.29 7.40 -29.09
N THR A 38 0.81 8.38 -29.86
CA THR A 38 1.65 9.48 -30.39
C THR A 38 2.24 10.32 -29.27
N ILE A 39 1.48 10.63 -28.22
CA ILE A 39 1.98 11.36 -27.02
C ILE A 39 3.08 10.57 -26.32
N LEU A 40 2.89 9.25 -26.13
CA LEU A 40 3.90 8.40 -25.50
C LEU A 40 5.17 8.25 -26.34
N MET A 41 5.06 8.37 -27.67
CA MET A 41 6.19 8.37 -28.60
C MET A 41 6.91 9.73 -28.67
N GLY A 42 6.40 10.78 -27.98
CA GLY A 42 7.04 12.08 -27.90
C GLY A 42 6.63 13.06 -29.00
N ASP A 43 5.53 12.83 -29.71
CA ASP A 43 5.02 13.78 -30.70
C ASP A 43 4.41 15.01 -30.00
N ASP A 44 4.85 16.20 -30.42
CA ASP A 44 4.41 17.49 -29.87
C ASP A 44 3.13 18.03 -30.52
N ASN A 45 2.60 17.39 -31.57
CA ASN A 45 1.42 17.84 -32.30
C ASN A 45 0.09 17.55 -31.58
N ALA A 46 0.11 16.75 -30.51
CA ALA A 46 -1.09 16.44 -29.74
C ALA A 46 -1.58 17.66 -28.94
N LYS A 47 -2.89 17.68 -28.63
CA LYS A 47 -3.48 18.75 -27.80
C LYS A 47 -2.75 18.85 -26.43
N PRO A 48 -2.30 20.06 -26.02
CA PRO A 48 -1.53 20.22 -24.78
C PRO A 48 -2.25 19.68 -23.53
N SER A 49 -3.59 19.80 -23.48
CA SER A 49 -4.41 19.24 -22.40
C SER A 49 -4.36 17.71 -22.33
N TRP A 50 -4.37 17.02 -23.47
CA TRP A 50 -4.28 15.56 -23.51
C TRP A 50 -2.89 15.06 -23.12
N ARG A 51 -1.85 15.77 -23.58
CA ARG A 51 -0.47 15.49 -23.17
C ARG A 51 -0.30 15.61 -21.65
N PHE A 52 -0.83 16.69 -21.06
CA PHE A 52 -0.82 16.86 -19.61
C PHE A 52 -1.56 15.70 -18.89
N ILE A 53 -2.76 15.34 -19.34
CA ILE A 53 -3.55 14.26 -18.73
C ILE A 53 -2.79 12.92 -18.78
N ILE A 54 -2.15 12.62 -19.90
CA ILE A 54 -1.45 11.33 -20.06
C ILE A 54 -0.15 11.32 -19.26
N LEU A 55 0.71 12.33 -19.42
CA LEU A 55 2.06 12.32 -18.85
C LEU A 55 2.11 12.73 -17.39
N GLU A 56 1.25 13.68 -16.96
CA GLU A 56 1.29 14.23 -15.60
C GLU A 56 0.19 13.65 -14.67
N SER A 57 -0.79 12.92 -15.23
CA SER A 57 -1.85 12.32 -14.42
C SER A 57 -1.89 10.81 -14.58
N ARG A 58 -2.23 10.27 -15.77
CA ARG A 58 -2.46 8.82 -15.94
C ARG A 58 -1.21 7.96 -15.79
N LEU A 59 -0.10 8.40 -16.38
CA LEU A 59 1.16 7.67 -16.33
C LEU A 59 1.70 7.56 -14.89
N PRO A 60 1.86 8.66 -14.13
CA PRO A 60 2.29 8.56 -12.73
C PRO A 60 1.29 7.76 -11.88
N GLN A 61 -0.01 7.90 -12.11
CA GLN A 61 -1.03 7.16 -11.37
C GLN A 61 -0.96 5.64 -11.63
N ALA A 62 -0.74 5.21 -12.86
CA ALA A 62 -0.59 3.80 -13.21
C ALA A 62 0.71 3.20 -12.61
N ILE A 63 1.83 3.94 -12.64
CA ILE A 63 3.09 3.54 -12.00
C ILE A 63 2.89 3.44 -10.48
N THR A 64 2.22 4.44 -9.89
CA THR A 64 1.92 4.44 -8.45
C THR A 64 1.06 3.24 -8.06
N ALA A 65 0.06 2.88 -8.84
CA ALA A 65 -0.77 1.70 -8.59
C ALA A 65 0.07 0.41 -8.55
N ILE A 66 1.00 0.21 -9.51
CA ILE A 66 1.91 -0.93 -9.55
C ILE A 66 2.77 -0.99 -8.28
N LEU A 67 3.44 0.11 -7.94
CA LEU A 67 4.38 0.17 -6.83
C LEU A 67 3.65 0.05 -5.48
N CYS A 68 2.56 0.80 -5.29
CA CYS A 68 1.75 0.77 -4.08
C CYS A 68 1.11 -0.61 -3.86
N GLY A 69 0.51 -1.18 -4.92
CA GLY A 69 -0.09 -2.50 -4.87
C GLY A 69 0.90 -3.60 -4.48
N GLY A 70 2.08 -3.60 -5.11
CA GLY A 70 3.17 -4.53 -4.79
C GLY A 70 3.69 -4.34 -3.37
N ALA A 71 3.91 -3.09 -2.94
CA ALA A 71 4.40 -2.75 -1.61
C ALA A 71 3.45 -3.20 -0.48
N LEU A 72 2.17 -2.86 -0.60
CA LEU A 72 1.16 -3.25 0.39
C LEU A 72 0.95 -4.76 0.43
N ALA A 73 0.92 -5.43 -0.72
CA ALA A 73 0.78 -6.87 -0.80
C ALA A 73 1.95 -7.60 -0.11
N VAL A 74 3.18 -7.18 -0.36
CA VAL A 74 4.37 -7.75 0.28
C VAL A 74 4.39 -7.45 1.78
N SER A 75 4.02 -6.23 2.18
CA SER A 75 3.89 -5.86 3.59
C SER A 75 2.92 -6.80 4.31
N GLY A 76 1.77 -7.09 3.70
CA GLY A 76 0.81 -8.05 4.22
C GLY A 76 1.36 -9.46 4.31
N LEU A 77 2.01 -9.97 3.25
CA LEU A 77 2.63 -11.31 3.24
C LEU A 77 3.67 -11.46 4.36
N MET A 78 4.51 -10.45 4.55
CA MET A 78 5.54 -10.45 5.58
C MET A 78 4.94 -10.50 6.98
N LEU A 79 3.90 -9.69 7.24
CA LEU A 79 3.20 -9.67 8.54
C LEU A 79 2.45 -10.98 8.78
N GLN A 80 1.72 -11.51 7.78
CA GLN A 80 1.05 -12.81 7.89
C GLN A 80 2.02 -13.93 8.26
N THR A 81 3.21 -13.93 7.69
CA THR A 81 4.26 -14.92 7.97
C THR A 81 4.87 -14.68 9.35
N ALA A 82 5.26 -13.44 9.68
CA ALA A 82 5.91 -13.11 10.95
C ALA A 82 5.03 -13.40 12.16
N PHE A 83 3.72 -13.14 12.02
CA PHE A 83 2.74 -13.33 13.11
C PHE A 83 1.96 -14.64 13.02
N ARG A 84 2.21 -15.46 12.00
CA ARG A 84 1.46 -16.70 11.70
C ARG A 84 -0.05 -16.47 11.78
N ASN A 85 -0.48 -15.33 11.34
CA ASN A 85 -1.87 -14.94 11.34
C ASN A 85 -2.28 -14.55 9.92
N PRO A 86 -3.16 -15.30 9.27
CA PRO A 86 -3.60 -15.03 7.90
C PRO A 86 -4.32 -13.68 7.76
N LEU A 87 -4.79 -13.11 8.86
CA LEU A 87 -5.47 -11.82 8.91
C LEU A 87 -4.52 -10.66 9.26
N ALA A 88 -3.24 -10.91 9.53
CA ALA A 88 -2.29 -9.84 9.80
C ALA A 88 -2.08 -8.98 8.55
N GLY A 89 -2.17 -7.67 8.72
CA GLY A 89 -1.95 -6.70 7.66
C GLY A 89 -1.50 -5.35 8.21
N PRO A 90 -0.95 -4.46 7.38
CA PRO A 90 -0.41 -3.18 7.83
C PRO A 90 -1.42 -2.30 8.57
N SER A 91 -2.69 -2.34 8.16
CA SER A 91 -3.79 -1.59 8.78
C SER A 91 -4.09 -2.06 10.21
N ILE A 92 -3.91 -3.35 10.51
CA ILE A 92 -4.18 -3.93 11.83
C ILE A 92 -3.15 -3.46 12.87
N PHE A 93 -1.92 -3.20 12.43
CA PHE A 93 -0.87 -2.68 13.31
C PHE A 93 -1.00 -1.17 13.62
N GLY A 94 -2.08 -0.52 13.17
CA GLY A 94 -2.33 0.89 13.45
C GLY A 94 -1.44 1.87 12.66
N ILE A 95 -0.61 1.39 11.73
CA ILE A 95 0.31 2.25 10.95
C ILE A 95 -0.49 3.26 10.14
N ASN A 96 -1.57 2.82 9.48
CA ASN A 96 -2.47 3.70 8.74
C ASN A 96 -3.18 4.71 9.67
N SER A 97 -3.57 4.29 10.88
CA SER A 97 -4.18 5.19 11.86
C SER A 97 -3.19 6.23 12.37
N GLY A 98 -1.91 5.86 12.54
CA GLY A 98 -0.83 6.79 12.86
C GLY A 98 -0.61 7.83 11.76
N ALA A 99 -0.56 7.40 10.50
CA ALA A 99 -0.51 8.29 9.35
C ALA A 99 -1.72 9.24 9.34
N GLY A 100 -2.93 8.69 9.53
CA GLY A 100 -4.17 9.45 9.61
C GLY A 100 -4.17 10.48 10.73
N LEU A 101 -3.63 10.15 11.91
CA LEU A 101 -3.49 11.09 13.02
C LEU A 101 -2.52 12.23 12.67
N GLY A 102 -1.38 11.92 12.04
CA GLY A 102 -0.44 12.94 11.57
C GLY A 102 -1.11 13.91 10.58
N VAL A 103 -1.84 13.39 9.62
CA VAL A 103 -2.58 14.22 8.63
C VAL A 103 -3.71 15.01 9.32
N ALA A 104 -4.44 14.39 10.25
CA ALA A 104 -5.49 15.07 11.01
C ALA A 104 -4.95 16.28 11.80
N LEU A 105 -3.78 16.14 12.43
CA LEU A 105 -3.13 17.25 13.13
C LEU A 105 -2.83 18.40 12.17
N VAL A 106 -2.37 18.14 10.96
CA VAL A 106 -2.05 19.19 9.99
C VAL A 106 -3.31 19.79 9.37
N MET A 107 -4.25 18.97 8.90
CA MET A 107 -5.44 19.46 8.20
C MET A 107 -6.48 20.09 9.13
N LEU A 108 -6.71 19.46 10.29
CA LEU A 108 -7.80 19.82 11.19
C LEU A 108 -7.39 20.88 12.24
N LEU A 109 -6.14 20.81 12.73
CA LEU A 109 -5.66 21.70 13.78
C LEU A 109 -4.81 22.86 13.23
N LEU A 110 -3.92 22.59 12.26
CA LEU A 110 -2.94 23.57 11.76
C LEU A 110 -3.34 24.24 10.44
N GLY A 111 -4.56 24.02 9.95
CA GLY A 111 -5.07 24.63 8.72
C GLY A 111 -4.28 24.27 7.44
N GLY A 112 -3.68 23.07 7.40
CA GLY A 112 -2.96 22.56 6.23
C GLY A 112 -1.52 23.01 6.09
N SER A 113 -0.93 23.66 7.11
CA SER A 113 0.47 24.11 7.09
C SER A 113 1.20 23.84 8.38
N ILE A 114 2.51 23.63 8.32
CA ILE A 114 3.40 23.51 9.46
C ILE A 114 4.46 24.59 9.37
N SER A 115 4.58 25.43 10.40
CA SER A 115 5.60 26.47 10.48
C SER A 115 6.45 26.31 11.73
N ALA A 116 7.77 26.24 11.56
CA ALA A 116 8.74 26.15 12.63
C ALA A 116 9.90 27.12 12.35
N GLY A 117 9.89 28.26 13.01
CA GLY A 117 10.88 29.33 12.77
C GLY A 117 10.86 29.86 11.33
N SER A 118 11.99 29.77 10.64
CA SER A 118 12.13 30.20 9.25
C SER A 118 11.67 29.16 8.21
N VAL A 119 11.34 27.94 8.63
CA VAL A 119 10.89 26.87 7.75
C VAL A 119 9.38 26.76 7.82
N SER A 120 8.72 26.90 6.66
CA SER A 120 7.29 26.65 6.52
C SER A 120 7.04 25.56 5.47
N LEU A 121 6.31 24.54 5.85
CA LEU A 121 5.80 23.49 4.98
C LEU A 121 4.29 23.69 4.83
N SER A 122 3.80 23.83 3.61
CA SER A 122 2.38 24.04 3.35
C SER A 122 1.84 23.06 2.32
N GLY A 123 0.51 22.88 2.33
CA GLY A 123 -0.19 22.07 1.37
C GLY A 123 0.24 20.60 1.38
N PHE A 124 0.42 20.02 0.20
CA PHE A 124 0.69 18.60 0.02
C PHE A 124 1.96 18.10 0.74
N VAL A 125 3.03 18.91 0.76
CA VAL A 125 4.30 18.51 1.41
C VAL A 125 4.13 18.36 2.92
N ALA A 126 3.37 19.26 3.56
CA ALA A 126 3.08 19.19 4.99
C ALA A 126 2.27 17.92 5.33
N ILE A 127 1.25 17.62 4.53
CA ILE A 127 0.41 16.43 4.67
C ILE A 127 1.23 15.16 4.51
N LEU A 128 2.09 15.10 3.48
CA LEU A 128 2.97 13.98 3.20
C LEU A 128 3.94 13.71 4.36
N ALA A 129 4.61 14.76 4.83
CA ALA A 129 5.54 14.68 5.96
C ALA A 129 4.82 14.23 7.25
N ALA A 130 3.65 14.78 7.54
CA ALA A 130 2.85 14.44 8.71
C ALA A 130 2.35 12.98 8.65
N ALA A 131 1.87 12.52 7.50
CA ALA A 131 1.46 11.14 7.30
C ALA A 131 2.63 10.17 7.53
N PHE A 132 3.79 10.47 6.94
CA PHE A 132 4.98 9.65 7.08
C PHE A 132 5.48 9.62 8.53
N VAL A 133 5.59 10.76 9.19
CA VAL A 133 6.00 10.87 10.61
C VAL A 133 5.00 10.14 11.51
N GLY A 134 3.70 10.32 11.31
CA GLY A 134 2.67 9.61 12.08
C GLY A 134 2.75 8.09 11.93
N ALA A 135 2.92 7.59 10.70
CA ALA A 135 3.13 6.18 10.43
C ALA A 135 4.39 5.65 11.11
N MET A 136 5.50 6.38 10.98
CA MET A 136 6.79 6.00 11.58
C MET A 136 6.76 6.03 13.11
N THR A 137 6.00 6.95 13.71
CA THR A 137 5.80 7.00 15.17
C THR A 137 5.10 5.74 15.67
N VAL A 138 4.00 5.32 15.02
CA VAL A 138 3.33 4.07 15.37
C VAL A 138 4.25 2.87 15.14
N MET A 139 5.01 2.86 14.05
CA MET A 139 5.98 1.80 13.79
C MET A 139 7.05 1.73 14.88
N ALA A 140 7.57 2.88 15.33
CA ALA A 140 8.55 2.95 16.43
C ALA A 140 7.96 2.41 17.74
N LEU A 141 6.69 2.72 18.05
CA LEU A 141 5.98 2.16 19.20
C LEU A 141 5.84 0.63 19.08
N ILE A 142 5.41 0.11 17.93
CA ILE A 142 5.31 -1.33 17.68
C ILE A 142 6.69 -1.99 17.83
N PHE A 143 7.72 -1.37 17.29
CA PHE A 143 9.09 -1.85 17.43
C PHE A 143 9.53 -1.90 18.88
N PHE A 144 9.28 -0.83 19.65
CA PHE A 144 9.56 -0.77 21.09
C PHE A 144 8.85 -1.91 21.83
N PHE A 145 7.54 -2.07 21.64
CA PHE A 145 6.80 -3.16 22.29
C PHE A 145 7.25 -4.54 21.80
N SER A 146 7.72 -4.68 20.57
CA SER A 146 8.28 -5.92 20.03
C SER A 146 9.52 -6.39 20.78
N THR A 147 10.26 -5.49 21.44
CA THR A 147 11.41 -5.86 22.27
C THR A 147 10.98 -6.34 23.67
N LEU A 148 9.84 -5.88 24.16
CA LEU A 148 9.31 -6.20 25.49
C LEU A 148 8.42 -7.44 25.48
N VAL A 149 7.67 -7.66 24.39
CA VAL A 149 6.65 -8.69 24.27
C VAL A 149 7.11 -9.78 23.32
N ARG A 150 7.22 -11.02 23.82
CA ARG A 150 7.61 -12.18 23.02
C ARG A 150 6.43 -12.81 22.27
N ASN A 151 5.20 -12.60 22.75
CA ASN A 151 4.01 -13.19 22.17
C ASN A 151 3.49 -12.39 20.98
N ASN A 152 3.40 -13.03 19.82
CA ASN A 152 2.96 -12.43 18.58
C ASN A 152 1.50 -11.89 18.64
N VAL A 153 0.60 -12.61 19.33
CA VAL A 153 -0.80 -12.19 19.47
C VAL A 153 -0.90 -10.93 20.33
N MET A 154 -0.10 -10.85 21.40
CA MET A 154 -0.07 -9.69 22.27
C MET A 154 0.42 -8.43 21.55
N LEU A 155 1.45 -8.57 20.69
CA LEU A 155 1.94 -7.46 19.86
C LEU A 155 0.88 -6.98 18.84
N LEU A 156 0.11 -7.91 18.28
CA LEU A 156 -0.99 -7.58 17.39
C LEU A 156 -2.10 -6.81 18.13
N ILE A 157 -2.45 -7.23 19.35
CA ILE A 157 -3.42 -6.52 20.19
C ILE A 157 -2.94 -5.09 20.52
N ILE A 158 -1.65 -4.93 20.85
CA ILE A 158 -1.06 -3.60 21.09
C ILE A 158 -1.21 -2.72 19.85
N GLY A 159 -0.94 -3.25 18.65
CA GLY A 159 -1.13 -2.51 17.40
C GLY A 159 -2.57 -2.04 17.19
N ILE A 160 -3.55 -2.92 17.47
CA ILE A 160 -4.98 -2.59 17.42
C ILE A 160 -5.31 -1.48 18.42
N MET A 161 -4.81 -1.56 19.65
CA MET A 161 -5.07 -0.55 20.70
C MET A 161 -4.46 0.81 20.33
N ILE A 162 -3.26 0.84 19.76
CA ILE A 162 -2.65 2.07 19.23
C ILE A 162 -3.54 2.66 18.13
N GLY A 163 -4.07 1.80 17.24
CA GLY A 163 -5.02 2.21 16.21
C GLY A 163 -6.29 2.85 16.79
N TYR A 164 -6.87 2.28 17.84
CA TYR A 164 -8.05 2.85 18.52
C TYR A 164 -7.75 4.18 19.19
N ILE A 165 -6.60 4.32 19.86
CA ILE A 165 -6.17 5.59 20.46
C ILE A 165 -6.02 6.66 19.37
N SER A 166 -5.37 6.33 18.26
CA SER A 166 -5.20 7.24 17.13
C SER A 166 -6.55 7.68 16.56
N ASN A 167 -7.47 6.72 16.33
CA ASN A 167 -8.80 7.03 15.80
C ASN A 167 -9.65 7.85 16.76
N SER A 168 -9.53 7.63 18.08
CA SER A 168 -10.18 8.46 19.10
C SER A 168 -9.67 9.89 19.07
N ALA A 169 -8.35 10.08 18.96
CA ALA A 169 -7.75 11.40 18.81
C ALA A 169 -8.21 12.11 17.53
N ILE A 170 -8.27 11.39 16.41
CA ILE A 170 -8.81 11.91 15.14
C ILE A 170 -10.27 12.35 15.29
N SER A 171 -11.10 11.55 15.98
CA SER A 171 -12.50 11.90 16.22
C SER A 171 -12.64 13.18 17.03
N LEU A 172 -11.78 13.35 18.03
CA LEU A 172 -11.74 14.57 18.84
C LEU A 172 -11.32 15.79 18.01
N LEU A 173 -10.29 15.64 17.16
CA LEU A 173 -9.84 16.69 16.25
C LEU A 173 -10.95 17.10 15.28
N ASN A 174 -11.65 16.12 14.69
CA ASN A 174 -12.79 16.37 13.79
C ASN A 174 -13.92 17.16 14.48
N PHE A 175 -14.16 16.91 15.77
CA PHE A 175 -15.22 17.62 16.52
C PHE A 175 -14.94 19.13 16.65
N PHE A 176 -13.66 19.52 16.77
CA PHE A 176 -13.26 20.93 16.89
C PHE A 176 -12.86 21.60 15.58
N ALA A 177 -12.78 20.83 14.48
CA ALA A 177 -12.32 21.32 13.20
C ALA A 177 -13.39 22.10 12.43
N THR A 178 -12.93 22.84 11.42
CA THR A 178 -13.83 23.48 10.43
C THR A 178 -14.39 22.45 9.45
N ASP A 179 -15.57 22.71 8.88
CA ASP A 179 -16.20 21.84 7.88
C ASP A 179 -15.29 21.60 6.68
N GLU A 180 -14.54 22.62 6.24
CA GLU A 180 -13.59 22.51 5.14
C GLU A 180 -12.40 21.60 5.48
N GLY A 181 -11.87 21.69 6.70
CA GLY A 181 -10.83 20.80 7.20
C GLY A 181 -11.29 19.36 7.26
N VAL A 182 -12.48 19.11 7.82
CA VAL A 182 -13.09 17.77 7.88
C VAL A 182 -13.29 17.18 6.48
N LYS A 183 -13.82 17.97 5.54
CA LYS A 183 -14.01 17.54 4.15
C LYS A 183 -12.67 17.17 3.49
N SER A 184 -11.65 17.99 3.67
CA SER A 184 -10.31 17.75 3.12
C SER A 184 -9.69 16.46 3.68
N TYR A 185 -9.82 16.26 5.00
CA TYR A 185 -9.37 15.04 5.67
C TYR A 185 -10.12 13.79 5.18
N MET A 186 -11.43 13.87 5.01
CA MET A 186 -12.24 12.78 4.45
C MET A 186 -11.80 12.41 3.04
N VAL A 187 -11.56 13.40 2.17
CA VAL A 187 -11.09 13.15 0.80
C VAL A 187 -9.73 12.45 0.80
N TRP A 188 -8.80 12.89 1.64
CA TRP A 188 -7.51 12.20 1.80
C TRP A 188 -7.68 10.75 2.28
N GLY A 189 -8.58 10.52 3.24
CA GLY A 189 -8.89 9.20 3.79
C GLY A 189 -9.52 8.22 2.80
N MET A 190 -10.10 8.72 1.70
CA MET A 190 -10.67 7.90 0.63
C MET A 190 -9.62 7.14 -0.17
N GLY A 191 -8.36 7.58 -0.12
CA GLY A 191 -7.26 6.97 -0.84
C GLY A 191 -7.30 7.22 -2.36
N SER A 192 -6.14 7.41 -2.96
CA SER A 192 -6.00 7.61 -4.42
C SER A 192 -4.58 7.30 -4.87
N PHE A 193 -4.43 6.70 -6.05
CA PHE A 193 -3.10 6.59 -6.68
C PHE A 193 -2.67 7.87 -7.39
N GLY A 194 -3.54 8.87 -7.52
CA GLY A 194 -3.24 10.17 -8.13
C GLY A 194 -2.47 11.14 -7.24
N GLY A 195 -2.11 10.75 -6.00
CA GLY A 195 -1.36 11.61 -5.08
C GLY A 195 0.14 11.75 -5.42
N VAL A 196 0.67 10.97 -6.37
CA VAL A 196 2.07 11.01 -6.79
C VAL A 196 2.17 11.73 -8.13
N SER A 197 2.83 12.90 -8.17
CA SER A 197 3.17 13.61 -9.41
C SER A 197 4.48 13.10 -10.00
N MET A 198 4.77 13.41 -11.28
CA MET A 198 6.06 13.08 -11.88
C MET A 198 7.26 13.67 -11.12
N GLN A 199 7.10 14.84 -10.48
CA GLN A 199 8.15 15.47 -9.66
C GLN A 199 8.44 14.68 -8.37
N THR A 200 7.43 14.09 -7.75
CA THR A 200 7.56 13.32 -6.50
C THR A 200 7.76 11.83 -6.73
N MET A 201 7.50 11.34 -7.96
CA MET A 201 7.67 9.94 -8.34
C MET A 201 9.07 9.36 -8.02
N PRO A 202 10.20 10.07 -8.25
CA PRO A 202 11.52 9.53 -7.94
C PRO A 202 11.66 9.17 -6.46
N VAL A 203 11.15 10.01 -5.55
CA VAL A 203 11.21 9.74 -4.10
C VAL A 203 10.33 8.54 -3.75
N PHE A 204 9.08 8.54 -4.20
CA PHE A 204 8.14 7.45 -3.96
C PHE A 204 8.67 6.11 -4.50
N ALA A 205 9.13 6.09 -5.75
CA ALA A 205 9.64 4.89 -6.41
C ALA A 205 10.92 4.37 -5.74
N THR A 206 11.88 5.26 -5.44
CA THR A 206 13.14 4.85 -4.81
C THR A 206 12.91 4.20 -3.45
N VAL A 207 12.11 4.82 -2.58
CA VAL A 207 11.83 4.27 -1.24
C VAL A 207 11.04 2.95 -1.34
N THR A 208 10.05 2.91 -2.23
CA THR A 208 9.23 1.71 -2.43
C THR A 208 10.07 0.55 -2.99
N VAL A 209 10.87 0.78 -4.02
CA VAL A 209 11.74 -0.24 -4.62
C VAL A 209 12.80 -0.71 -3.63
N ALA A 210 13.43 0.21 -2.88
CA ALA A 210 14.38 -0.16 -1.82
C ALA A 210 13.73 -1.04 -0.75
N GLY A 211 12.50 -0.71 -0.32
CA GLY A 211 11.73 -1.54 0.61
C GLY A 211 11.38 -2.92 0.03
N LEU A 212 10.99 -3.00 -1.25
CA LEU A 212 10.73 -4.28 -1.93
C LEU A 212 12.00 -5.13 -2.06
N ILE A 213 13.15 -4.52 -2.36
CA ILE A 213 14.45 -5.22 -2.36
C ILE A 213 14.76 -5.71 -0.94
N GLY A 214 14.54 -4.89 0.09
CA GLY A 214 14.67 -5.29 1.49
C GLY A 214 13.81 -6.50 1.84
N ALA A 215 12.58 -6.57 1.35
CA ALA A 215 11.71 -7.73 1.52
C ALA A 215 12.24 -8.99 0.81
N LEU A 216 12.79 -8.85 -0.41
CA LEU A 216 13.41 -9.96 -1.14
C LEU A 216 14.62 -10.54 -0.40
N LEU A 217 15.42 -9.71 0.29
CA LEU A 217 16.55 -10.16 1.10
C LEU A 217 16.10 -10.99 2.32
N LEU A 218 14.85 -10.84 2.76
CA LEU A 218 14.28 -11.55 3.91
C LEU A 218 13.59 -12.89 3.53
N ILE A 219 13.69 -13.35 2.29
CA ILE A 219 13.06 -14.61 1.82
C ILE A 219 13.52 -15.81 2.66
N LYS A 220 14.81 -15.93 2.96
CA LYS A 220 15.35 -17.07 3.74
C LYS A 220 14.78 -17.09 5.17
N PRO A 221 14.88 -15.99 5.95
CA PRO A 221 14.25 -15.91 7.26
C PRO A 221 12.74 -16.16 7.25
N LEU A 222 12.00 -15.64 6.25
CA LEU A 222 10.57 -15.86 6.12
C LEU A 222 10.22 -17.33 5.95
N ASN A 223 10.97 -18.07 5.10
CA ASN A 223 10.76 -19.51 4.94
C ASN A 223 11.05 -20.29 6.24
N ALA A 224 12.06 -19.88 7.00
CA ALA A 224 12.38 -20.53 8.28
C ALA A 224 11.27 -20.28 9.33
N LEU A 225 10.76 -19.03 9.43
CA LEU A 225 9.67 -18.70 10.36
C LEU A 225 8.39 -19.50 10.10
N MET A 226 8.12 -19.91 8.87
CA MET A 226 6.99 -20.76 8.55
C MET A 226 7.06 -22.14 9.20
N LEU A 227 8.26 -22.67 9.44
CA LEU A 227 8.48 -23.98 10.05
C LEU A 227 8.30 -23.97 11.57
N GLY A 228 8.22 -22.80 12.17
CA GLY A 228 8.10 -22.63 13.61
C GLY A 228 9.30 -21.90 14.22
N ASP A 229 9.05 -21.15 15.32
CA ASP A 229 10.09 -20.34 15.94
C ASP A 229 11.23 -21.21 16.46
N GLN A 230 10.94 -22.30 17.17
CA GLN A 230 11.94 -23.25 17.67
C GLN A 230 12.75 -23.87 16.52
N TYR A 231 12.09 -24.23 15.43
CA TYR A 231 12.78 -24.79 14.27
C TYR A 231 13.68 -23.76 13.57
N ALA A 232 13.20 -22.52 13.44
CA ALA A 232 13.96 -21.42 12.88
C ALA A 232 15.21 -21.09 13.74
N GLU A 233 15.08 -21.11 15.07
CA GLU A 233 16.21 -20.94 15.99
C GLU A 233 17.26 -22.05 15.82
N ASN A 234 16.83 -23.32 15.69
CA ASN A 234 17.72 -24.45 15.43
C ASN A 234 18.46 -24.33 14.07
N LEU A 235 17.87 -23.61 13.11
CA LEU A 235 18.52 -23.26 11.84
C LEU A 235 19.44 -22.03 11.95
N GLY A 236 19.66 -21.49 13.14
CA GLY A 236 20.51 -20.32 13.39
C GLY A 236 19.85 -18.98 13.09
N ILE A 237 18.52 -18.93 12.91
CA ILE A 237 17.79 -17.69 12.68
C ILE A 237 17.45 -17.02 14.01
N ASN A 238 17.95 -15.82 14.23
CA ASN A 238 17.56 -15.01 15.37
C ASN A 238 16.16 -14.42 15.14
N ILE A 239 15.15 -14.95 15.85
CA ILE A 239 13.73 -14.59 15.68
C ILE A 239 13.50 -13.10 15.92
N LEU A 240 14.03 -12.55 17.03
CA LEU A 240 13.82 -11.15 17.38
C LEU A 240 14.39 -10.20 16.31
N ARG A 241 15.64 -10.46 15.87
CA ARG A 241 16.26 -9.64 14.80
C ARG A 241 15.50 -9.76 13.49
N THR A 242 15.03 -10.94 13.15
CA THR A 242 14.25 -11.18 11.93
C THR A 242 12.92 -10.43 11.99
N ARG A 243 12.17 -10.58 13.09
CA ARG A 243 10.91 -9.88 13.31
C ARG A 243 11.10 -8.35 13.23
N ASN A 244 12.14 -7.82 13.85
CA ASN A 244 12.45 -6.41 13.81
C ASN A 244 12.76 -5.91 12.39
N ARG A 245 13.54 -6.66 11.59
CA ARG A 245 13.78 -6.33 10.18
C ARG A 245 12.51 -6.37 9.34
N LEU A 246 11.66 -7.37 9.56
CA LEU A 246 10.36 -7.48 8.89
C LEU A 246 9.47 -6.28 9.22
N LEU A 247 9.41 -5.88 10.49
CA LEU A 247 8.64 -4.71 10.94
C LEU A 247 9.17 -3.42 10.31
N ILE A 248 10.49 -3.20 10.26
CA ILE A 248 11.08 -2.02 9.65
C ILE A 248 10.74 -1.94 8.15
N VAL A 249 10.96 -3.02 7.40
CA VAL A 249 10.69 -3.04 5.96
C VAL A 249 9.19 -2.82 5.68
N THR A 250 8.33 -3.51 6.42
CA THR A 250 6.87 -3.36 6.31
C THR A 250 6.43 -1.94 6.67
N GLY A 251 7.01 -1.38 7.73
CA GLY A 251 6.70 -0.03 8.17
C GLY A 251 7.07 1.02 7.14
N ILE A 252 8.27 0.94 6.56
CA ILE A 252 8.70 1.86 5.51
C ILE A 252 7.78 1.76 4.29
N LEU A 253 7.51 0.53 3.80
CA LEU A 253 6.62 0.30 2.66
C LEU A 253 5.20 0.83 2.92
N THR A 254 4.66 0.60 4.12
CA THR A 254 3.32 1.08 4.47
C THR A 254 3.31 2.60 4.68
N ALA A 255 4.32 3.16 5.36
CA ALA A 255 4.40 4.59 5.61
C ALA A 255 4.48 5.39 4.30
N ILE A 256 5.35 4.99 3.36
CA ILE A 256 5.49 5.69 2.09
C ILE A 256 4.23 5.57 1.23
N THR A 257 3.62 4.39 1.15
CA THR A 257 2.39 4.20 0.39
C THR A 257 1.22 4.95 1.00
N THR A 258 1.06 4.93 2.32
CA THR A 258 -0.02 5.66 3.00
C THR A 258 0.17 7.17 2.93
N ALA A 259 1.41 7.66 3.03
CA ALA A 259 1.69 9.08 2.92
C ALA A 259 1.27 9.65 1.56
N PHE A 260 1.63 8.95 0.47
CA PHE A 260 1.35 9.41 -0.90
C PHE A 260 -0.04 9.08 -1.41
N CYS A 261 -0.55 7.88 -1.09
CA CYS A 261 -1.82 7.37 -1.64
C CYS A 261 -2.99 7.46 -0.66
N GLY A 262 -2.76 7.94 0.57
CA GLY A 262 -3.71 7.79 1.66
C GLY A 262 -3.77 6.34 2.19
N PRO A 263 -4.61 6.06 3.18
CA PRO A 263 -4.76 4.72 3.74
C PRO A 263 -5.46 3.80 2.75
N VAL A 264 -4.73 2.92 2.06
CA VAL A 264 -5.30 1.92 1.14
C VAL A 264 -5.57 0.63 1.91
N ALA A 265 -6.84 0.22 1.92
CA ALA A 265 -7.29 -0.97 2.63
C ALA A 265 -7.29 -2.23 1.75
N PHE A 266 -7.33 -3.40 2.38
CA PHE A 266 -7.53 -4.74 1.80
C PHE A 266 -6.44 -5.28 0.87
N ILE A 267 -5.69 -4.50 0.13
CA ILE A 267 -4.65 -5.01 -0.79
C ILE A 267 -3.64 -5.87 0.00
N GLY A 268 -3.09 -5.34 1.10
CA GLY A 268 -2.13 -6.07 1.93
C GLY A 268 -2.72 -7.31 2.62
N LEU A 269 -4.03 -7.37 2.81
CA LEU A 269 -4.69 -8.50 3.44
C LEU A 269 -5.06 -9.60 2.42
N ALA A 270 -5.68 -9.23 1.31
CA ALA A 270 -6.26 -10.18 0.35
C ALA A 270 -5.24 -10.74 -0.66
N VAL A 271 -4.33 -9.91 -1.15
CA VAL A 271 -3.42 -10.29 -2.24
C VAL A 271 -2.48 -11.44 -1.89
N PRO A 272 -1.89 -11.54 -0.69
CA PRO A 272 -1.08 -12.70 -0.33
C PRO A 272 -1.84 -14.02 -0.41
N HIS A 273 -3.14 -14.02 -0.08
CA HIS A 273 -4.00 -15.19 -0.21
C HIS A 273 -4.25 -15.56 -1.67
N ILE A 274 -4.51 -14.56 -2.53
CA ILE A 274 -4.67 -14.75 -3.98
C ILE A 274 -3.39 -15.38 -4.55
N ALA A 275 -2.23 -14.87 -4.21
CA ALA A 275 -0.95 -15.38 -4.67
C ALA A 275 -0.70 -16.84 -4.22
N ARG A 276 -1.04 -17.18 -2.96
CA ARG A 276 -0.97 -18.56 -2.47
C ARG A 276 -1.92 -19.50 -3.22
N LEU A 277 -3.16 -19.08 -3.46
CA LEU A 277 -4.14 -19.86 -4.22
C LEU A 277 -3.70 -20.12 -5.65
N LEU A 278 -3.18 -19.10 -6.35
CA LEU A 278 -2.73 -19.20 -7.73
C LEU A 278 -1.52 -20.12 -7.90
N LEU A 279 -0.56 -20.04 -6.96
CA LEU A 279 0.71 -20.77 -7.08
C LEU A 279 0.75 -22.09 -6.30
N ASN A 280 -0.22 -22.29 -5.43
CA ASN A 280 -0.28 -23.44 -4.52
C ASN A 280 1.08 -23.71 -3.86
N THR A 281 1.62 -22.68 -3.18
CA THR A 281 2.92 -22.74 -2.51
C THR A 281 3.04 -21.67 -1.42
N ASP A 282 3.72 -22.03 -0.35
CA ASP A 282 4.10 -21.13 0.74
C ASP A 282 5.60 -20.75 0.68
N ASN A 283 6.35 -21.27 -0.29
CA ASN A 283 7.76 -20.96 -0.44
C ASN A 283 7.94 -19.51 -0.92
N HIS A 284 8.46 -18.65 -0.06
CA HIS A 284 8.66 -17.21 -0.30
C HIS A 284 9.60 -16.90 -1.48
N ARG A 285 10.45 -17.84 -1.92
CA ARG A 285 11.26 -17.64 -3.14
C ARG A 285 10.40 -17.45 -4.40
N VAL A 286 9.22 -18.04 -4.41
CA VAL A 286 8.27 -17.94 -5.52
C VAL A 286 7.09 -17.06 -5.13
N LEU A 287 6.61 -17.21 -3.90
CA LEU A 287 5.42 -16.52 -3.41
C LEU A 287 5.62 -15.00 -3.30
N LEU A 288 6.78 -14.52 -2.81
CA LEU A 288 7.00 -13.09 -2.60
C LEU A 288 7.05 -12.31 -3.93
N PRO A 289 7.84 -12.70 -4.96
CA PRO A 289 7.77 -12.06 -6.27
C PRO A 289 6.36 -12.12 -6.91
N ALA A 290 5.67 -13.24 -6.78
CA ALA A 290 4.31 -13.36 -7.29
C ALA A 290 3.32 -12.47 -6.53
N THR A 291 3.51 -12.28 -5.23
CA THR A 291 2.69 -11.36 -4.43
C THR A 291 2.88 -9.91 -4.90
N ILE A 292 4.10 -9.50 -5.28
CA ILE A 292 4.35 -8.19 -5.90
C ILE A 292 3.52 -8.05 -7.17
N LEU A 293 3.60 -9.03 -8.06
CA LEU A 293 2.86 -9.01 -9.34
C LEU A 293 1.34 -9.02 -9.13
N CYS A 294 0.84 -9.87 -8.25
CA CYS A 294 -0.59 -9.91 -7.93
C CYS A 294 -1.06 -8.57 -7.32
N GLY A 295 -0.24 -7.94 -6.46
CA GLY A 295 -0.53 -6.64 -5.88
C GLY A 295 -0.61 -5.53 -6.93
N ALA A 296 0.36 -5.50 -7.84
CA ALA A 296 0.38 -4.59 -8.97
C ALA A 296 -0.86 -4.77 -9.87
N LEU A 297 -1.19 -6.02 -10.20
CA LEU A 297 -2.33 -6.35 -11.04
C LEU A 297 -3.65 -5.89 -10.40
N ILE A 298 -3.88 -6.23 -9.12
CA ILE A 298 -5.11 -5.86 -8.41
C ILE A 298 -5.23 -4.36 -8.25
N ALA A 299 -4.14 -3.66 -7.95
CA ALA A 299 -4.15 -2.20 -7.84
C ALA A 299 -4.50 -1.53 -9.18
N LEU A 300 -3.94 -2.02 -10.31
CA LEU A 300 -4.31 -1.53 -11.65
C LEU A 300 -5.79 -1.78 -11.97
N VAL A 301 -6.33 -2.96 -11.63
CA VAL A 301 -7.76 -3.26 -11.78
C VAL A 301 -8.60 -2.32 -10.93
N CYS A 302 -8.25 -2.12 -9.65
CA CYS A 302 -8.97 -1.19 -8.78
C CYS A 302 -8.93 0.23 -9.33
N ASN A 303 -7.79 0.67 -9.86
CA ASN A 303 -7.67 2.00 -10.47
C ASN A 303 -8.58 2.16 -11.68
N LEU A 304 -8.65 1.16 -12.58
CA LEU A 304 -9.58 1.18 -13.70
C LEU A 304 -11.04 1.24 -13.25
N VAL A 305 -11.41 0.46 -12.24
CA VAL A 305 -12.77 0.45 -11.68
C VAL A 305 -13.13 1.82 -11.10
N CYS A 306 -12.19 2.54 -10.50
CA CYS A 306 -12.42 3.91 -10.01
C CYS A 306 -12.87 4.87 -11.11
N PHE A 307 -12.49 4.65 -12.37
CA PHE A 307 -12.84 5.49 -13.52
C PHE A 307 -14.07 5.01 -14.29
N LEU A 308 -14.75 3.91 -13.89
CA LEU A 308 -15.94 3.41 -14.60
C LEU A 308 -17.08 4.44 -14.76
N PRO A 309 -17.32 5.36 -13.78
CA PRO A 309 -18.35 6.40 -13.98
C PRO A 309 -18.02 7.40 -15.09
N GLY A 310 -16.78 7.45 -15.58
CA GLY A 310 -16.36 8.35 -16.66
C GLY A 310 -16.53 9.82 -16.29
N GLU A 311 -17.31 10.56 -17.06
CA GLU A 311 -17.55 12.00 -16.84
C GLU A 311 -18.35 12.30 -15.55
N ASN A 312 -19.02 11.30 -14.96
CA ASN A 312 -19.80 11.49 -13.73
C ASN A 312 -18.96 11.47 -12.45
N GLY A 313 -17.63 11.37 -12.56
CA GLY A 313 -16.71 11.44 -11.43
C GLY A 313 -15.83 10.21 -11.26
N VAL A 314 -15.10 10.14 -10.15
CA VAL A 314 -14.18 9.05 -9.83
C VAL A 314 -14.61 8.39 -8.53
N ILE A 315 -14.76 7.06 -8.54
CA ILE A 315 -15.07 6.30 -7.33
C ILE A 315 -13.84 6.30 -6.41
N PRO A 316 -13.98 6.58 -5.11
CA PRO A 316 -12.88 6.49 -4.17
C PRO A 316 -12.25 5.10 -4.13
N LEU A 317 -10.91 5.03 -4.06
CA LEU A 317 -10.17 3.76 -4.07
C LEU A 317 -10.60 2.83 -2.92
N ASN A 318 -10.83 3.38 -1.73
CA ASN A 318 -11.26 2.62 -0.56
C ASN A 318 -12.73 2.15 -0.61
N ALA A 319 -13.51 2.57 -1.61
CA ALA A 319 -14.80 1.95 -1.91
C ALA A 319 -14.63 0.70 -2.79
N VAL A 320 -13.62 0.67 -3.66
CA VAL A 320 -13.36 -0.41 -4.61
C VAL A 320 -12.57 -1.57 -3.98
N THR A 321 -11.48 -1.25 -3.26
CA THR A 321 -10.55 -2.28 -2.74
C THR A 321 -11.20 -3.29 -1.78
N PRO A 322 -12.14 -2.92 -0.86
CA PRO A 322 -12.85 -3.89 -0.03
C PRO A 322 -13.78 -4.80 -0.82
N VAL A 323 -14.47 -4.26 -1.82
CA VAL A 323 -15.38 -5.04 -2.68
C VAL A 323 -14.61 -6.13 -3.43
N MET A 324 -13.39 -5.83 -3.87
CA MET A 324 -12.51 -6.80 -4.52
C MET A 324 -11.86 -7.77 -3.53
N GLY A 325 -11.48 -7.29 -2.35
CA GLY A 325 -10.68 -8.06 -1.38
C GLY A 325 -11.50 -8.93 -0.44
N ALA A 326 -12.62 -8.45 0.07
CA ALA A 326 -13.41 -9.17 1.09
C ALA A 326 -13.95 -10.53 0.62
N PRO A 327 -14.49 -10.69 -0.61
CA PRO A 327 -14.95 -12.00 -1.08
C PRO A 327 -13.84 -13.05 -1.12
N VAL A 328 -12.62 -12.64 -1.48
CA VAL A 328 -11.45 -13.54 -1.51
C VAL A 328 -11.12 -14.05 -0.11
N ILE A 329 -11.11 -13.16 0.87
CA ILE A 329 -10.81 -13.51 2.26
C ILE A 329 -11.88 -14.46 2.82
N ILE A 330 -13.16 -14.16 2.58
CA ILE A 330 -14.27 -15.03 2.98
C ILE A 330 -14.10 -16.42 2.36
N TYR A 331 -13.83 -16.51 1.07
CA TYR A 331 -13.59 -17.78 0.38
C TYR A 331 -12.43 -18.56 0.99
N VAL A 332 -11.29 -17.91 1.29
CA VAL A 332 -10.12 -18.55 1.90
C VAL A 332 -10.43 -19.10 3.28
N ILE A 333 -11.14 -18.32 4.12
CA ILE A 333 -11.53 -18.76 5.47
C ILE A 333 -12.47 -19.98 5.40
N MET A 334 -13.43 -19.96 4.48
CA MET A 334 -14.37 -21.08 4.30
C MET A 334 -13.66 -22.35 3.80
N LYS A 335 -12.70 -22.21 2.90
CA LYS A 335 -11.93 -23.33 2.36
C LYS A 335 -11.02 -23.98 3.41
N ASN A 336 -10.42 -23.21 4.30
CA ASN A 336 -9.53 -23.72 5.36
C ASN A 336 -10.27 -24.38 6.51
N LYS A 337 -11.61 -24.31 6.58
CA LYS A 337 -12.45 -25.02 7.56
C LYS A 337 -12.84 -26.45 7.10
N ARG A 338 -12.56 -26.82 5.88
CA ARG A 338 -12.72 -28.18 5.34
C ARG A 338 -11.35 -28.88 5.28
#